data_3afbaa7574bad87f6b309cfae68ac25c
#
_entry.id   3afbaa7574bad87f6b309cfae68ac25c
#
_cell.length_a   1.000
_cell.length_b   1.000
_cell.length_c   1.000
_cell.angle_alpha   90.00
_cell.angle_beta   90.00
_cell.angle_gamma   90.00
#
_symmetry.space_group_name_H-M   'P 1'
#
loop_
_entity.id
_entity.type
_entity.pdbx_description
1 polymer ?
#
loop_
_entity_poly.entity_id
_entity_poly.type
_entity_poly.pdbx_seq_one_letter_code
_entity_poly.pdbx_strand_id
1 'polypeptide(L)'
;HTFAYTNHTVLQEALETWEESIFKQLFWRIWEIVEEIDRRYRLDMESRGVDANTAHHYSPVHDGRVHMAWIACYASYSVNGVAALHTEIIKRDTLGFWHGLYPERFNSKTNGVTPRRWLRMCNPRLSALLDRLAGSDEWVTDLDKLKELRPLMDDPKVLSELRDIKSANKRDFAEWIAARQGVEIDPDSIFDTQIKRLHEYKRQLMNALYILDLYFRITVDGEQDVPKRTFIFGAKAAPGYVTAKGIIKLINTIAELVNNDPDASKYI
;
A
#
# COMPACT_ATOMS: atom_id res chain seq x y z
N HIS A 1 30.06 2.47 2.31
CA HIS A 1 29.98 1.45 1.26
C HIS A 1 28.66 0.67 1.24
N THR A 2 27.67 1.07 2.00
CA THR A 2 26.40 0.30 2.16
C THR A 2 25.17 1.17 2.07
N PHE A 3 25.25 2.32 1.43
CA PHE A 3 24.05 3.11 1.18
C PHE A 3 23.24 2.46 0.07
N ALA A 4 22.00 2.10 0.40
CA ALA A 4 21.02 1.60 -0.54
C ALA A 4 19.77 2.48 -0.46
N TYR A 5 19.19 2.76 -1.60
CA TYR A 5 17.92 3.48 -1.70
C TYR A 5 16.82 2.54 -2.20
N THR A 6 15.77 2.40 -1.39
CA THR A 6 14.57 1.67 -1.78
C THR A 6 13.48 2.67 -2.14
N ASN A 7 13.10 2.71 -3.40
CA ASN A 7 12.00 3.54 -3.87
C ASN A 7 10.66 2.78 -3.71
N HIS A 8 9.63 3.44 -3.17
CA HIS A 8 8.31 2.87 -2.94
C HIS A 8 7.21 3.48 -3.81
N THR A 9 7.53 4.44 -4.66
CA THR A 9 6.57 5.13 -5.52
C THR A 9 6.95 5.04 -6.99
N VAL A 10 5.98 5.26 -7.87
CA VAL A 10 6.19 5.46 -9.32
C VAL A 10 5.79 6.87 -9.77
N LEU A 11 5.31 7.71 -8.84
CA LEU A 11 4.85 9.07 -9.11
C LEU A 11 5.93 10.06 -8.70
N GLN A 12 6.40 10.88 -9.64
CA GLN A 12 7.44 11.87 -9.36
C GLN A 12 7.01 12.90 -8.31
N GLU A 13 5.76 13.34 -8.35
CA GLU A 13 5.20 14.27 -7.38
C GLU A 13 5.15 13.73 -5.93
N ALA A 14 5.31 12.42 -5.75
CA ALA A 14 5.40 11.79 -4.43
C ALA A 14 6.85 11.68 -3.92
N LEU A 15 7.85 12.08 -4.72
CA LEU A 15 9.23 12.16 -4.27
C LEU A 15 9.42 13.36 -3.35
N GLU A 16 10.01 13.10 -2.18
CA GLU A 16 10.13 14.11 -1.13
C GLU A 16 11.09 15.24 -1.52
N THR A 17 10.63 16.47 -1.35
CA THR A 17 11.46 17.67 -1.49
C THR A 17 11.28 18.59 -0.30
N TRP A 18 12.34 19.32 0.06
CA TRP A 18 12.33 20.31 1.14
C TRP A 18 12.70 21.67 0.59
N GLU A 19 12.14 22.73 1.15
CA GLU A 19 12.64 24.09 0.89
C GLU A 19 14.06 24.22 1.42
N GLU A 20 14.95 24.71 0.58
CA GLU A 20 16.37 24.87 0.90
C GLU A 20 16.61 25.71 2.16
N SER A 21 15.85 26.81 2.31
CA SER A 21 15.94 27.70 3.48
C SER A 21 15.60 27.00 4.79
N ILE A 22 14.52 26.19 4.78
CA ILE A 22 14.09 25.42 5.94
C ILE A 22 15.11 24.32 6.25
N PHE A 23 15.60 23.63 5.21
CA PHE A 23 16.58 22.57 5.39
C PHE A 23 17.88 23.10 5.99
N LYS A 24 18.40 24.24 5.51
CA LYS A 24 19.57 24.92 6.05
C LYS A 24 19.40 25.31 7.51
N GLN A 25 18.24 25.85 7.86
CA GLN A 25 17.97 26.29 9.22
C GLN A 25 17.91 25.12 10.22
N LEU A 26 17.23 24.02 9.84
CA LEU A 26 17.01 22.89 10.73
C LEU A 26 18.20 21.92 10.77
N PHE A 27 18.92 21.78 9.65
CA PHE A 27 19.95 20.76 9.45
C PHE A 27 21.28 21.35 8.95
N TRP A 28 21.73 22.46 9.53
CA TRP A 28 22.90 23.21 9.05
C TRP A 28 24.17 22.37 8.86
N ARG A 29 24.43 21.38 9.75
CA ARG A 29 25.60 20.49 9.59
C ARG A 29 25.41 19.46 8.46
N ILE A 30 24.19 19.00 8.25
CA ILE A 30 23.87 18.05 7.17
C ILE A 30 23.86 18.80 5.84
N TRP A 31 23.47 20.08 5.88
CA TRP A 31 23.53 20.94 4.70
C TRP A 31 24.89 20.98 4.04
N GLU A 32 25.97 21.11 4.81
CA GLU A 32 27.34 21.11 4.26
C GLU A 32 27.65 19.83 3.49
N ILE A 33 27.11 18.68 3.95
CA ILE A 33 27.25 17.39 3.26
C ILE A 33 26.43 17.37 1.97
N VAL A 34 25.18 17.86 2.04
CA VAL A 34 24.28 17.92 0.87
C VAL A 34 24.86 18.83 -0.22
N GLU A 35 25.38 19.99 0.16
CA GLU A 35 26.04 20.94 -0.73
C GLU A 35 27.27 20.31 -1.41
N GLU A 36 28.09 19.57 -0.67
CA GLU A 36 29.22 18.84 -1.23
C GLU A 36 28.80 17.69 -2.16
N ILE A 37 27.69 16.99 -1.85
CA ILE A 37 27.12 15.97 -2.75
C ILE A 37 26.67 16.64 -4.05
N ASP A 38 25.95 17.77 -3.98
CA ASP A 38 25.50 18.52 -5.15
C ASP A 38 26.68 19.02 -6.00
N ARG A 39 27.70 19.56 -5.37
CA ARG A 39 28.92 19.99 -6.06
C ARG A 39 29.59 18.83 -6.81
N ARG A 40 29.75 17.67 -6.18
CA ARG A 40 30.30 16.47 -6.83
C ARG A 40 29.43 15.98 -7.96
N TYR A 41 28.13 15.97 -7.77
CA TYR A 41 27.20 15.62 -8.83
C TYR A 41 27.39 16.50 -10.08
N ARG A 42 27.43 17.82 -9.90
CA ARG A 42 27.61 18.76 -11.03
C ARG A 42 28.89 18.51 -11.79
N LEU A 43 30.01 18.30 -11.10
CA LEU A 43 31.30 17.98 -11.73
C LEU A 43 31.27 16.63 -12.46
N ASP A 44 30.59 15.63 -11.90
CA ASP A 44 30.43 14.33 -12.54
C ASP A 44 29.61 14.44 -13.83
N MET A 45 28.49 15.20 -13.79
CA MET A 45 27.65 15.41 -14.97
C MET A 45 28.37 16.17 -16.07
N GLU A 46 29.14 17.21 -15.72
CA GLU A 46 29.99 17.93 -16.64
C GLU A 46 31.04 17.00 -17.29
N SER A 47 31.73 16.19 -16.50
CA SER A 47 32.72 15.23 -16.97
C SER A 47 32.14 14.16 -17.92
N ARG A 48 30.88 13.84 -17.79
CA ARG A 48 30.13 12.88 -18.63
C ARG A 48 29.51 13.53 -19.88
N GLY A 49 29.62 14.85 -20.02
CA GLY A 49 29.04 15.59 -21.14
C GLY A 49 27.51 15.64 -21.11
N VAL A 50 26.89 15.53 -19.92
CA VAL A 50 25.44 15.73 -19.76
C VAL A 50 25.14 17.20 -20.00
N ASP A 51 24.09 17.49 -20.77
CA ASP A 51 23.71 18.89 -21.04
C ASP A 51 23.31 19.61 -19.74
N ALA A 52 23.57 20.93 -19.70
CA ALA A 52 23.45 21.73 -18.48
C ALA A 52 22.01 21.78 -17.93
N ASN A 53 20.99 21.75 -18.80
CA ASN A 53 19.59 21.80 -18.36
C ASN A 53 19.18 20.48 -17.70
N THR A 54 19.55 19.36 -18.32
CA THR A 54 19.32 18.02 -17.73
C THR A 54 20.09 17.85 -16.42
N ALA A 55 21.37 18.25 -16.40
CA ALA A 55 22.16 18.20 -15.16
C ALA A 55 21.55 19.05 -14.05
N HIS A 56 21.02 20.24 -14.37
CA HIS A 56 20.33 21.09 -13.39
C HIS A 56 19.05 20.42 -12.87
N HIS A 57 18.19 19.90 -13.75
CA HIS A 57 16.91 19.29 -13.38
C HIS A 57 17.05 18.10 -12.43
N TYR A 58 18.13 17.32 -12.55
CA TYR A 58 18.38 16.16 -11.68
C TYR A 58 19.42 16.45 -10.58
N SER A 59 19.79 17.71 -10.38
CA SER A 59 20.70 18.10 -9.31
C SER A 59 20.05 17.87 -7.94
N PRO A 60 20.81 17.39 -6.94
CA PRO A 60 20.37 17.27 -5.55
C PRO A 60 19.77 18.55 -4.97
N VAL A 61 20.31 19.70 -5.36
CA VAL A 61 19.80 21.02 -4.95
C VAL A 61 19.58 21.88 -6.19
N HIS A 62 18.32 22.21 -6.48
CA HIS A 62 17.96 23.14 -7.55
C HIS A 62 16.61 23.82 -7.25
N ASP A 63 16.37 24.94 -7.89
CA ASP A 63 15.13 25.74 -7.81
C ASP A 63 14.69 26.02 -6.35
N GLY A 64 15.67 26.26 -5.47
CA GLY A 64 15.43 26.53 -4.05
C GLY A 64 14.92 25.34 -3.24
N ARG A 65 15.09 24.11 -3.74
CA ARG A 65 14.64 22.88 -3.09
C ARG A 65 15.77 21.84 -3.00
N VAL A 66 15.70 21.05 -1.95
CA VAL A 66 16.53 19.86 -1.71
C VAL A 66 15.72 18.64 -2.15
N HIS A 67 16.20 17.88 -3.12
CA HIS A 67 15.55 16.73 -3.70
C HIS A 67 16.08 15.44 -3.09
N MET A 68 15.36 14.88 -2.13
CA MET A 68 15.82 13.72 -1.35
C MET A 68 16.10 12.48 -2.22
N ALA A 69 15.26 12.24 -3.23
CA ALA A 69 15.45 11.12 -4.14
C ALA A 69 16.70 11.28 -4.99
N TRP A 70 17.05 12.50 -5.43
CA TRP A 70 18.25 12.75 -6.22
C TRP A 70 19.53 12.55 -5.41
N ILE A 71 19.52 13.04 -4.15
CA ILE A 71 20.61 12.74 -3.21
C ILE A 71 20.75 11.22 -3.05
N ALA A 72 19.63 10.52 -2.83
CA ALA A 72 19.64 9.08 -2.62
C ALA A 72 20.14 8.32 -3.85
N CYS A 73 19.68 8.66 -5.06
CA CYS A 73 20.13 8.01 -6.30
C CYS A 73 21.63 8.21 -6.56
N TYR A 74 22.13 9.43 -6.35
CA TYR A 74 23.55 9.73 -6.59
C TYR A 74 24.46 9.09 -5.53
N ALA A 75 24.12 9.24 -4.24
CA ALA A 75 24.96 8.77 -3.15
C ALA A 75 24.85 7.27 -2.84
N SER A 76 23.81 6.59 -3.33
CA SER A 76 23.59 5.18 -3.03
C SER A 76 24.39 4.24 -3.92
N TYR A 77 24.86 3.17 -3.35
CA TYR A 77 25.50 2.06 -4.05
C TYR A 77 24.49 1.18 -4.82
N SER A 78 23.27 1.07 -4.30
CA SER A 78 22.19 0.23 -4.84
C SER A 78 20.87 0.97 -4.78
N VAL A 79 20.10 0.92 -5.84
CA VAL A 79 18.75 1.50 -5.96
C VAL A 79 17.79 0.37 -6.31
N ASN A 80 16.76 0.15 -5.51
CA ASN A 80 15.82 -0.91 -5.82
C ASN A 80 14.35 -0.46 -5.79
N GLY A 81 13.58 -1.09 -6.65
CA GLY A 81 12.14 -1.17 -6.51
C GLY A 81 11.73 -2.30 -5.58
N VAL A 82 10.42 -2.39 -5.27
CA VAL A 82 9.87 -3.33 -4.29
C VAL A 82 9.08 -4.49 -4.92
N ALA A 83 9.12 -4.61 -6.23
CA ALA A 83 8.60 -5.71 -7.05
C ALA A 83 9.23 -5.64 -8.45
N ALA A 84 9.24 -6.74 -9.21
CA ALA A 84 9.80 -6.75 -10.55
C ALA A 84 9.17 -5.69 -11.47
N LEU A 85 7.84 -5.70 -11.60
CA LEU A 85 7.11 -4.71 -12.41
C LEU A 85 7.36 -3.26 -11.93
N HIS A 86 7.35 -3.03 -10.62
CA HIS A 86 7.64 -1.72 -10.04
C HIS A 86 9.06 -1.26 -10.42
N THR A 87 10.03 -2.16 -10.37
CA THR A 87 11.42 -1.86 -10.72
C THR A 87 11.57 -1.48 -12.20
N GLU A 88 10.85 -2.16 -13.10
CA GLU A 88 10.87 -1.81 -14.53
C GLU A 88 10.22 -0.43 -14.80
N ILE A 89 9.15 -0.09 -14.10
CA ILE A 89 8.55 1.26 -14.16
C ILE A 89 9.55 2.32 -13.67
N ILE A 90 10.22 2.08 -12.54
CA ILE A 90 11.23 2.99 -12.01
C ILE A 90 12.36 3.22 -13.02
N LYS A 91 12.88 2.16 -13.62
CA LYS A 91 13.97 2.24 -14.60
C LYS A 91 13.58 3.02 -15.85
N ARG A 92 12.33 2.87 -16.30
CA ARG A 92 11.87 3.50 -17.53
C ARG A 92 11.40 4.94 -17.30
N ASP A 93 10.62 5.16 -16.23
CA ASP A 93 9.86 6.41 -16.06
C ASP A 93 10.43 7.25 -14.92
N THR A 94 10.21 6.83 -13.66
CA THR A 94 10.45 7.68 -12.47
C THR A 94 11.91 8.06 -12.27
N LEU A 95 12.82 7.11 -12.47
CA LEU A 95 14.27 7.27 -12.28
C LEU A 95 15.04 6.93 -13.56
N GLY A 96 14.44 7.10 -14.74
CA GLY A 96 15.03 6.74 -16.03
C GLY A 96 16.38 7.39 -16.27
N PHE A 97 16.55 8.67 -15.95
CA PHE A 97 17.82 9.38 -16.03
C PHE A 97 18.91 8.69 -15.19
N TRP A 98 18.61 8.38 -13.93
CA TRP A 98 19.54 7.73 -13.02
C TRP A 98 19.88 6.30 -13.44
N HIS A 99 18.90 5.57 -13.99
CA HIS A 99 19.14 4.25 -14.56
C HIS A 99 20.05 4.32 -15.81
N GLY A 100 19.88 5.35 -16.63
CA GLY A 100 20.79 5.59 -17.78
C GLY A 100 22.23 5.84 -17.37
N LEU A 101 22.44 6.53 -16.23
CA LEU A 101 23.79 6.83 -15.72
C LEU A 101 24.45 5.65 -14.99
N TYR A 102 23.64 4.86 -14.25
CA TYR A 102 24.13 3.82 -13.34
C TYR A 102 23.25 2.56 -13.41
N PRO A 103 23.14 1.91 -14.58
CA PRO A 103 22.21 0.77 -14.76
C PRO A 103 22.51 -0.40 -13.81
N GLU A 104 23.77 -0.59 -13.46
CA GLU A 104 24.23 -1.66 -12.56
C GLU A 104 23.75 -1.51 -11.11
N ARG A 105 23.36 -0.31 -10.71
CA ARG A 105 22.82 -0.06 -9.35
C ARG A 105 21.39 -0.50 -9.18
N PHE A 106 20.64 -0.63 -10.28
CA PHE A 106 19.19 -0.88 -10.25
C PHE A 106 18.85 -2.36 -10.17
N ASN A 107 18.10 -2.72 -9.15
CA ASN A 107 17.67 -4.10 -8.93
C ASN A 107 16.28 -4.17 -8.28
N SER A 108 15.71 -5.37 -8.24
CA SER A 108 14.43 -5.61 -7.58
C SER A 108 14.62 -6.30 -6.23
N LYS A 109 13.97 -5.77 -5.21
CA LYS A 109 13.83 -6.42 -3.90
C LYS A 109 12.34 -6.57 -3.61
N THR A 110 11.77 -7.66 -4.07
CA THR A 110 10.34 -7.93 -3.90
C THR A 110 9.98 -7.96 -2.41
N ASN A 111 8.96 -7.18 -2.06
CA ASN A 111 8.43 -7.21 -0.70
C ASN A 111 7.94 -8.60 -0.35
N GLY A 112 8.28 -9.05 0.84
CA GLY A 112 7.80 -10.30 1.40
C GLY A 112 6.79 -10.09 2.52
N VAL A 113 6.08 -11.17 2.82
CA VAL A 113 5.17 -11.26 3.97
C VAL A 113 5.68 -12.36 4.88
N THR A 114 5.90 -12.05 6.16
CA THR A 114 6.27 -13.10 7.10
C THR A 114 5.07 -13.95 7.45
N PRO A 115 5.09 -15.28 7.16
CA PRO A 115 3.98 -16.18 7.46
C PRO A 115 3.78 -16.37 8.96
N ARG A 116 4.83 -16.21 9.76
CA ARG A 116 4.75 -16.28 11.23
C ARG A 116 3.76 -15.29 11.80
N ARG A 117 3.78 -14.02 11.33
CA ARG A 117 2.86 -12.99 11.80
C ARG A 117 1.54 -13.00 11.03
N TRP A 118 1.61 -12.98 9.71
CA TRP A 118 0.46 -12.68 8.85
C TRP A 118 -0.38 -13.90 8.48
N LEU A 119 0.03 -15.09 8.91
CA LEU A 119 -0.76 -16.30 8.79
C LEU A 119 -0.84 -17.02 10.15
N ARG A 120 0.28 -17.49 10.70
CA ARG A 120 0.31 -18.27 11.95
C ARG A 120 -0.33 -17.54 13.13
N MET A 121 0.11 -16.31 13.40
CA MET A 121 -0.36 -15.53 14.54
C MET A 121 -1.74 -14.90 14.29
N CYS A 122 -1.99 -14.37 13.08
CA CYS A 122 -3.22 -13.64 12.78
C CYS A 122 -4.43 -14.55 12.59
N ASN A 123 -4.24 -15.85 12.26
CA ASN A 123 -5.34 -16.77 12.01
C ASN A 123 -5.04 -18.15 12.62
N PRO A 124 -5.15 -18.28 13.96
CA PRO A 124 -4.81 -19.53 14.65
C PRO A 124 -5.69 -20.71 14.24
N ARG A 125 -6.97 -20.49 13.91
CA ARG A 125 -7.86 -21.55 13.43
C ARG A 125 -7.39 -22.11 12.07
N LEU A 126 -7.06 -21.22 11.12
CA LEU A 126 -6.50 -21.65 9.84
C LEU A 126 -5.16 -22.33 10.01
N SER A 127 -4.30 -21.83 10.89
CA SER A 127 -3.00 -22.42 11.18
C SER A 127 -3.10 -23.83 11.70
N ALA A 128 -4.04 -24.08 12.61
CA ALA A 128 -4.29 -25.43 13.14
C ALA A 128 -4.79 -26.39 12.04
N LEU A 129 -5.62 -25.90 11.10
CA LEU A 129 -6.02 -26.69 9.94
C LEU A 129 -4.81 -27.03 9.06
N LEU A 130 -3.95 -26.04 8.77
CA LEU A 130 -2.76 -26.24 7.93
C LEU A 130 -1.77 -27.22 8.60
N ASP A 131 -1.52 -27.09 9.90
CA ASP A 131 -0.68 -28.03 10.66
C ASP A 131 -1.17 -29.48 10.54
N ARG A 132 -2.49 -29.66 10.66
CA ARG A 132 -3.11 -30.99 10.56
C ARG A 132 -3.04 -31.56 9.15
N LEU A 133 -3.30 -30.74 8.14
CA LEU A 133 -3.30 -31.19 6.74
C LEU A 133 -1.89 -31.46 6.22
N ALA A 134 -0.91 -30.66 6.62
CA ALA A 134 0.49 -30.82 6.24
C ALA A 134 1.24 -31.83 7.11
N GLY A 135 0.66 -32.26 8.24
CA GLY A 135 1.31 -33.15 9.19
C GLY A 135 2.45 -32.54 10.01
N SER A 136 2.73 -31.24 9.80
CA SER A 136 3.76 -30.50 10.54
C SER A 136 3.49 -29.00 10.47
N ASP A 137 4.24 -28.19 11.23
CA ASP A 137 4.23 -26.74 11.19
C ASP A 137 5.42 -26.13 10.41
N GLU A 138 6.17 -26.95 9.67
CA GLU A 138 7.33 -26.51 8.89
C GLU A 138 6.99 -25.43 7.86
N TRP A 139 5.75 -25.40 7.36
CA TRP A 139 5.26 -24.37 6.44
C TRP A 139 5.41 -22.94 6.99
N VAL A 140 5.53 -22.78 8.30
CA VAL A 140 5.70 -21.46 8.96
C VAL A 140 7.03 -20.82 8.57
N THR A 141 8.04 -21.63 8.28
CA THR A 141 9.38 -21.18 7.83
C THR A 141 9.65 -21.49 6.37
N ASP A 142 8.91 -22.43 5.78
CA ASP A 142 9.01 -22.83 4.37
C ASP A 142 7.61 -22.95 3.74
N LEU A 143 7.13 -21.87 3.13
CA LEU A 143 5.80 -21.84 2.51
C LEU A 143 5.64 -22.82 1.34
N ASP A 144 6.74 -23.33 0.76
CA ASP A 144 6.65 -24.32 -0.32
C ASP A 144 6.04 -25.63 0.14
N LYS A 145 6.11 -25.94 1.43
CA LYS A 145 5.41 -27.07 2.05
C LYS A 145 3.88 -27.03 1.82
N LEU A 146 3.29 -25.84 1.73
CA LEU A 146 1.86 -25.72 1.45
C LEU A 146 1.47 -26.19 0.04
N LYS A 147 2.42 -26.36 -0.89
CA LYS A 147 2.17 -26.93 -2.20
C LYS A 147 1.71 -28.39 -2.13
N GLU A 148 2.09 -29.10 -1.07
CA GLU A 148 1.69 -30.48 -0.80
C GLU A 148 0.18 -30.61 -0.55
N LEU A 149 -0.50 -29.51 -0.20
CA LEU A 149 -1.95 -29.48 0.02
C LEU A 149 -2.77 -29.37 -1.29
N ARG A 150 -2.11 -29.18 -2.44
CA ARG A 150 -2.82 -29.08 -3.74
C ARG A 150 -3.81 -30.21 -4.04
N PRO A 151 -3.52 -31.51 -3.72
CA PRO A 151 -4.48 -32.57 -3.95
C PRO A 151 -5.79 -32.45 -3.16
N LEU A 152 -5.79 -31.63 -2.10
CA LEU A 152 -6.93 -31.42 -1.20
C LEU A 152 -7.79 -30.20 -1.58
N MET A 153 -7.43 -29.47 -2.65
CA MET A 153 -8.09 -28.21 -3.00
C MET A 153 -9.58 -28.37 -3.38
N ASP A 154 -9.97 -29.56 -3.82
CA ASP A 154 -11.37 -29.88 -4.16
C ASP A 154 -12.03 -30.82 -3.15
N ASP A 155 -11.38 -31.15 -2.04
CA ASP A 155 -11.95 -32.00 -1.00
C ASP A 155 -13.10 -31.28 -0.28
N PRO A 156 -14.36 -31.80 -0.36
CA PRO A 156 -15.52 -31.12 0.24
C PRO A 156 -15.41 -30.93 1.75
N LYS A 157 -14.71 -31.81 2.47
CA LYS A 157 -14.52 -31.71 3.91
C LYS A 157 -13.57 -30.56 4.24
N VAL A 158 -12.44 -30.46 3.53
CA VAL A 158 -11.49 -29.35 3.69
C VAL A 158 -12.13 -28.02 3.34
N LEU A 159 -12.90 -27.97 2.25
CA LEU A 159 -13.64 -26.76 1.86
C LEU A 159 -14.69 -26.35 2.90
N SER A 160 -15.38 -27.33 3.52
CA SER A 160 -16.33 -27.04 4.61
C SER A 160 -15.61 -26.46 5.83
N GLU A 161 -14.52 -27.09 6.28
CA GLU A 161 -13.73 -26.58 7.41
C GLU A 161 -13.19 -25.18 7.17
N LEU A 162 -12.73 -24.87 5.95
CA LEU A 162 -12.29 -23.52 5.58
C LEU A 162 -13.42 -22.49 5.70
N ARG A 163 -14.64 -22.84 5.27
CA ARG A 163 -15.83 -21.98 5.42
C ARG A 163 -16.16 -21.76 6.89
N ASP A 164 -16.14 -22.83 7.69
CA ASP A 164 -16.43 -22.75 9.13
C ASP A 164 -15.43 -21.86 9.87
N ILE A 165 -14.13 -22.00 9.55
CA ILE A 165 -13.07 -21.12 10.08
C ILE A 165 -13.32 -19.67 9.71
N LYS A 166 -13.63 -19.40 8.43
CA LYS A 166 -13.90 -18.05 7.98
C LYS A 166 -15.13 -17.45 8.65
N SER A 167 -16.21 -18.22 8.75
CA SER A 167 -17.45 -17.80 9.43
C SER A 167 -17.21 -17.53 10.93
N ALA A 168 -16.45 -18.37 11.62
CA ALA A 168 -16.08 -18.15 13.01
C ALA A 168 -15.27 -16.85 13.19
N ASN A 169 -14.27 -16.61 12.33
CA ASN A 169 -13.47 -15.39 12.40
C ASN A 169 -14.30 -14.12 12.11
N LYS A 170 -15.30 -14.21 11.22
CA LYS A 170 -16.22 -13.10 10.93
C LYS A 170 -17.14 -12.81 12.11
N ARG A 171 -17.65 -13.83 12.79
CA ARG A 171 -18.43 -13.66 14.03
C ARG A 171 -17.60 -13.02 15.14
N ASP A 172 -16.39 -13.50 15.39
CA ASP A 172 -15.50 -12.89 16.39
C ASP A 172 -15.25 -11.40 16.09
N PHE A 173 -15.07 -11.06 14.81
CA PHE A 173 -14.88 -9.67 14.41
C PHE A 173 -16.17 -8.85 14.59
N ALA A 174 -17.34 -9.38 14.26
CA ALA A 174 -18.62 -8.71 14.46
C ALA A 174 -18.86 -8.43 15.96
N GLU A 175 -18.61 -9.40 16.82
CA GLU A 175 -18.70 -9.24 18.28
C GLU A 175 -17.72 -8.18 18.79
N TRP A 176 -16.47 -8.20 18.27
CA TRP A 176 -15.45 -7.23 18.66
C TRP A 176 -15.81 -5.79 18.27
N ILE A 177 -16.37 -5.57 17.07
CA ILE A 177 -16.81 -4.26 16.59
C ILE A 177 -18.01 -3.78 17.42
N ALA A 178 -19.01 -4.64 17.64
CA ALA A 178 -20.18 -4.32 18.46
C ALA A 178 -19.76 -3.88 19.87
N ALA A 179 -18.87 -4.63 20.51
CA ALA A 179 -18.41 -4.31 21.87
C ALA A 179 -17.59 -3.01 21.96
N ARG A 180 -16.85 -2.64 20.89
CA ARG A 180 -15.95 -1.47 20.92
C ARG A 180 -16.51 -0.21 20.31
N GLN A 181 -17.37 -0.34 19.31
CA GLN A 181 -17.89 0.79 18.54
C GLN A 181 -19.41 0.89 18.57
N GLY A 182 -20.10 -0.10 19.14
CA GLY A 182 -21.57 -0.14 19.19
C GLY A 182 -22.19 -0.33 17.80
N VAL A 183 -21.44 -0.85 16.83
CA VAL A 183 -21.90 -1.08 15.46
C VAL A 183 -22.16 -2.56 15.26
N GLU A 184 -23.38 -2.91 14.90
CA GLU A 184 -23.74 -4.29 14.54
C GLU A 184 -23.50 -4.51 13.05
N ILE A 185 -22.80 -5.61 12.71
CA ILE A 185 -22.55 -6.02 11.33
C ILE A 185 -23.01 -7.46 11.13
N ASP A 186 -23.55 -7.76 9.95
CA ASP A 186 -23.97 -9.11 9.57
C ASP A 186 -22.76 -9.99 9.24
N PRO A 187 -22.39 -10.99 10.06
CA PRO A 187 -21.24 -11.84 9.79
C PRO A 187 -21.43 -12.74 8.56
N ASP A 188 -22.64 -12.90 8.04
CA ASP A 188 -22.92 -13.69 6.84
C ASP A 188 -22.83 -12.85 5.55
N SER A 189 -22.77 -11.52 5.65
CA SER A 189 -22.55 -10.61 4.52
C SER A 189 -21.14 -10.79 3.93
N ILE A 190 -20.92 -10.34 2.70
CA ILE A 190 -19.57 -10.23 2.12
C ILE A 190 -18.82 -9.07 2.80
N PHE A 191 -17.70 -9.36 3.46
CA PHE A 191 -16.86 -8.30 4.00
C PHE A 191 -15.97 -7.73 2.90
N ASP A 192 -16.34 -6.54 2.43
CA ASP A 192 -15.55 -5.76 1.49
C ASP A 192 -14.62 -4.81 2.26
N THR A 193 -13.36 -5.17 2.36
CA THR A 193 -12.41 -4.49 3.23
C THR A 193 -11.37 -3.70 2.45
N GLN A 194 -11.26 -2.39 2.72
CA GLN A 194 -10.22 -1.54 2.18
C GLN A 194 -9.43 -0.87 3.31
N ILE A 195 -8.42 -1.58 3.81
CA ILE A 195 -7.59 -1.14 4.95
C ILE A 195 -6.22 -0.69 4.43
N LYS A 196 -6.11 0.60 4.14
CA LYS A 196 -4.91 1.24 3.55
C LYS A 196 -4.89 2.71 3.96
N ARG A 197 -3.69 3.34 4.06
CA ARG A 197 -3.61 4.80 4.12
C ARG A 197 -4.38 5.39 2.95
N LEU A 198 -5.16 6.45 3.21
CA LEU A 198 -5.93 7.10 2.17
C LEU A 198 -4.98 7.86 1.23
N HIS A 199 -5.13 7.57 -0.06
CA HIS A 199 -4.40 8.23 -1.13
C HIS A 199 -5.18 8.08 -2.43
N GLU A 200 -5.15 9.09 -3.31
CA GLU A 200 -5.92 9.09 -4.57
C GLU A 200 -5.60 7.86 -5.43
N TYR A 201 -4.33 7.46 -5.56
CA TYR A 201 -3.95 6.27 -6.35
C TYR A 201 -4.41 4.93 -5.76
N LYS A 202 -4.79 4.88 -4.48
CA LYS A 202 -5.34 3.67 -3.83
C LYS A 202 -6.83 3.51 -4.05
N ARG A 203 -7.46 4.49 -4.68
CA ARG A 203 -8.83 4.42 -5.22
C ARG A 203 -9.94 4.23 -4.19
N GLN A 204 -9.77 4.71 -2.94
CA GLN A 204 -10.86 4.71 -1.96
C GLN A 204 -12.07 5.52 -2.47
N LEU A 205 -11.82 6.60 -3.22
CA LEU A 205 -12.89 7.37 -3.86
C LEU A 205 -13.71 6.52 -4.83
N MET A 206 -13.06 5.67 -5.65
CA MET A 206 -13.80 4.76 -6.54
C MET A 206 -14.68 3.77 -5.77
N ASN A 207 -14.20 3.26 -4.65
CA ASN A 207 -15.00 2.37 -3.81
C ASN A 207 -16.18 3.12 -3.16
N ALA A 208 -15.97 4.35 -2.71
CA ALA A 208 -17.06 5.21 -2.21
C ALA A 208 -18.13 5.48 -3.28
N LEU A 209 -17.71 5.77 -4.51
CA LEU A 209 -18.64 5.95 -5.64
C LEU A 209 -19.38 4.65 -6.01
N TYR A 210 -18.73 3.50 -5.91
CA TYR A 210 -19.37 2.20 -6.08
C TYR A 210 -20.45 1.93 -5.03
N ILE A 211 -20.20 2.32 -3.77
CA ILE A 211 -21.22 2.21 -2.71
C ILE A 211 -22.43 3.10 -3.02
N LEU A 212 -22.19 4.31 -3.52
CA LEU A 212 -23.29 5.20 -3.95
C LEU A 212 -24.05 4.63 -5.16
N ASP A 213 -23.36 4.01 -6.11
CA ASP A 213 -24.02 3.31 -7.23
C ASP A 213 -24.94 2.19 -6.71
N LEU A 214 -24.46 1.36 -5.80
CA LEU A 214 -25.27 0.32 -5.17
C LEU A 214 -26.45 0.93 -4.41
N TYR A 215 -26.23 2.01 -3.68
CA TYR A 215 -27.28 2.71 -2.96
C TYR A 215 -28.41 3.15 -3.90
N PHE A 216 -28.09 3.79 -5.02
CA PHE A 216 -29.10 4.24 -5.99
C PHE A 216 -29.79 3.06 -6.69
N ARG A 217 -29.06 2.01 -7.04
CA ARG A 217 -29.65 0.79 -7.62
C ARG A 217 -30.70 0.17 -6.68
N ILE A 218 -30.43 0.17 -5.38
CA ILE A 218 -31.37 -0.37 -4.39
C ILE A 218 -32.55 0.59 -4.18
N THR A 219 -32.29 1.87 -3.92
CA THR A 219 -33.32 2.81 -3.45
C THR A 219 -34.08 3.48 -4.58
N VAL A 220 -33.49 3.63 -5.77
CA VAL A 220 -34.12 4.31 -6.92
C VAL A 220 -34.56 3.30 -7.97
N ASP A 221 -33.70 2.37 -8.34
CA ASP A 221 -34.01 1.39 -9.39
C ASP A 221 -34.76 0.16 -8.83
N GLY A 222 -34.83 0.01 -7.52
CA GLY A 222 -35.57 -1.07 -6.84
C GLY A 222 -34.94 -2.44 -6.96
N GLU A 223 -33.60 -2.52 -7.17
CA GLU A 223 -32.88 -3.77 -7.31
C GLU A 223 -32.88 -4.55 -5.97
N GLN A 224 -33.33 -5.80 -5.99
CA GLN A 224 -33.43 -6.65 -4.80
C GLN A 224 -32.48 -7.85 -4.83
N ASP A 225 -31.87 -8.17 -5.97
CA ASP A 225 -30.91 -9.27 -6.11
C ASP A 225 -29.47 -8.76 -5.90
N VAL A 226 -29.26 -8.05 -4.79
CA VAL A 226 -27.95 -7.54 -4.39
C VAL A 226 -27.40 -8.40 -3.25
N PRO A 227 -26.23 -9.04 -3.43
CA PRO A 227 -25.60 -9.77 -2.34
C PRO A 227 -25.27 -8.85 -1.16
N LYS A 228 -25.64 -9.25 0.04
CA LYS A 228 -25.34 -8.48 1.25
C LYS A 228 -23.84 -8.25 1.42
N ARG A 229 -23.45 -7.00 1.67
CA ARG A 229 -22.07 -6.56 1.88
C ARG A 229 -21.93 -5.72 3.13
N THR A 230 -20.80 -5.87 3.80
CA THR A 230 -20.35 -4.95 4.83
C THR A 230 -19.08 -4.29 4.33
N PHE A 231 -19.13 -2.99 4.06
CA PHE A 231 -17.96 -2.21 3.63
C PHE A 231 -17.17 -1.74 4.84
N ILE A 232 -15.89 -2.09 4.88
CA ILE A 232 -15.01 -1.79 6.02
C ILE A 232 -13.83 -0.96 5.53
N PHE A 233 -13.78 0.32 5.93
CA PHE A 233 -12.67 1.21 5.65
C PHE A 233 -11.76 1.36 6.88
N GLY A 234 -10.47 1.19 6.68
CA GLY A 234 -9.45 1.50 7.67
C GLY A 234 -8.40 2.41 7.04
N ALA A 235 -8.44 3.70 7.36
CA ALA A 235 -7.57 4.67 6.72
C ALA A 235 -7.16 5.81 7.65
N LYS A 236 -6.10 6.51 7.26
CA LYS A 236 -5.72 7.83 7.77
C LYS A 236 -5.07 8.63 6.65
N ALA A 237 -5.19 9.94 6.71
CA ALA A 237 -4.56 10.88 5.78
C ALA A 237 -3.48 11.71 6.50
N ALA A 238 -2.49 12.19 5.75
CA ALA A 238 -1.57 13.20 6.25
C ALA A 238 -2.33 14.50 6.56
N PRO A 239 -1.95 15.27 7.58
CA PRO A 239 -2.68 16.49 8.00
C PRO A 239 -2.84 17.52 6.89
N GLY A 240 -1.85 17.71 6.04
CA GLY A 240 -1.87 18.63 4.90
C GLY A 240 -2.55 18.12 3.63
N TYR A 241 -2.93 16.83 3.58
CA TYR A 241 -3.53 16.24 2.37
C TYR A 241 -5.04 16.48 2.33
N VAL A 242 -5.42 17.67 1.85
CA VAL A 242 -6.81 18.16 1.86
C VAL A 242 -7.76 17.22 1.10
N THR A 243 -7.40 16.80 -0.12
CA THR A 243 -8.21 15.87 -0.93
C THR A 243 -8.47 14.56 -0.19
N ALA A 244 -7.44 13.97 0.42
CA ALA A 244 -7.59 12.72 1.18
C ALA A 244 -8.55 12.88 2.37
N LYS A 245 -8.46 14.01 3.09
CA LYS A 245 -9.40 14.32 4.19
C LYS A 245 -10.83 14.52 3.68
N GLY A 246 -11.00 15.14 2.51
CA GLY A 246 -12.28 15.26 1.83
C GLY A 246 -12.90 13.90 1.48
N ILE A 247 -12.09 12.96 1.00
CA ILE A 247 -12.53 11.59 0.70
C ILE A 247 -12.95 10.86 1.99
N ILE A 248 -12.22 11.02 3.10
CA ILE A 248 -12.64 10.46 4.41
C ILE A 248 -14.01 11.00 4.82
N LYS A 249 -14.21 12.31 4.70
CA LYS A 249 -15.50 12.93 5.00
C LYS A 249 -16.61 12.36 4.11
N LEU A 250 -16.37 12.22 2.81
CA LEU A 250 -17.33 11.63 1.88
C LEU A 250 -17.70 10.20 2.29
N ILE A 251 -16.73 9.35 2.61
CA ILE A 251 -16.98 7.97 3.04
C ILE A 251 -17.86 7.95 4.30
N ASN A 252 -17.57 8.79 5.29
CA ASN A 252 -18.38 8.88 6.50
C ASN A 252 -19.82 9.36 6.20
N THR A 253 -19.97 10.35 5.32
CA THR A 253 -21.31 10.83 4.90
C THR A 253 -22.10 9.75 4.16
N ILE A 254 -21.44 8.96 3.30
CA ILE A 254 -22.08 7.82 2.63
C ILE A 254 -22.48 6.75 3.65
N ALA A 255 -21.62 6.48 4.64
CA ALA A 255 -21.94 5.52 5.70
C ALA A 255 -23.17 5.97 6.51
N GLU A 256 -23.27 7.27 6.87
CA GLU A 256 -24.46 7.81 7.53
C GLU A 256 -25.72 7.67 6.65
N LEU A 257 -25.62 7.98 5.36
CA LEU A 257 -26.71 7.86 4.41
C LEU A 257 -27.20 6.41 4.31
N VAL A 258 -26.29 5.48 4.05
CA VAL A 258 -26.61 4.06 3.82
C VAL A 258 -27.13 3.38 5.08
N ASN A 259 -26.46 3.57 6.22
CA ASN A 259 -26.81 2.89 7.46
C ASN A 259 -28.16 3.35 8.05
N ASN A 260 -28.60 4.57 7.73
CA ASN A 260 -29.90 5.10 8.19
C ASN A 260 -31.04 4.89 7.18
N ASP A 261 -30.76 4.39 5.99
CA ASP A 261 -31.78 4.10 4.99
C ASP A 261 -32.34 2.69 5.20
N PRO A 262 -33.69 2.54 5.40
CA PRO A 262 -34.28 1.25 5.74
C PRO A 262 -34.26 0.22 4.60
N ASP A 263 -34.07 0.65 3.37
CA ASP A 263 -33.98 -0.23 2.21
C ASP A 263 -32.53 -0.59 1.88
N ALA A 264 -31.65 0.38 1.87
CA ALA A 264 -30.21 0.16 1.60
C ALA A 264 -29.55 -0.68 2.69
N SER A 265 -29.83 -0.40 3.98
CA SER A 265 -29.21 -1.09 5.13
C SER A 265 -29.52 -2.59 5.22
N LYS A 266 -30.44 -3.11 4.41
CA LYS A 266 -30.69 -4.56 4.29
C LYS A 266 -29.59 -5.27 3.48
N TYR A 267 -28.88 -4.52 2.65
CA TYR A 267 -27.91 -5.06 1.66
C TYR A 267 -26.49 -4.51 1.83
N ILE A 268 -26.34 -3.27 2.38
CA ILE A 268 -25.06 -2.59 2.46
C ILE A 268 -24.74 -2.23 3.91
#